data_badcfc61fd598e94f4bc9ec35fd5c244
#
_entry.id   badcfc61fd598e94f4bc9ec35fd5c244
#
_cell.length_a   1.000
_cell.length_b   1.000
_cell.length_c   1.000
_cell.angle_alpha   90.00
_cell.angle_beta   90.00
_cell.angle_gamma   90.00
#
_symmetry.space_group_name_H-M   'P 1'
#
loop_
_entity.id
_entity.type
_entity.pdbx_description
1 polymer ?
#
loop_
_entity_poly.entity_id
_entity_poly.type
_entity_poly.pdbx_seq_one_letter_code
_entity_poly.pdbx_strand_id
1 'polypeptide(L)'
;MSVFDRSVALHHTGDDTEILETILRMFVQQGPERMGLVEAALAHRDAKSLEREAHGLKGAAATLGMEDLRQASYAVERLGADGRLDEAAAGVAAMRVAMDAAVAALGRELA
;
A
#
# COMPACT_ATOMS: atom_id res chain seq x y z
N MET A 1 -14.57 -5.70 -4.91
CA MET A 1 -13.42 -4.90 -4.46
C MET A 1 -12.98 -5.40 -3.10
N SER A 2 -11.67 -5.52 -2.90
CA SER A 2 -11.15 -6.11 -1.67
C SER A 2 -10.20 -5.14 -0.99
N VAL A 3 -10.58 -4.71 0.23
CA VAL A 3 -9.73 -3.88 1.09
C VAL A 3 -8.66 -4.77 1.74
N PHE A 4 -9.06 -5.95 2.21
CA PHE A 4 -8.15 -6.90 2.85
C PHE A 4 -8.72 -8.31 2.71
N ASP A 5 -7.89 -9.25 2.25
CA ASP A 5 -8.24 -10.66 2.13
C ASP A 5 -7.34 -11.47 3.07
N ARG A 6 -7.91 -11.88 4.21
CA ARG A 6 -7.18 -12.64 5.23
C ARG A 6 -6.62 -13.96 4.69
N SER A 7 -7.34 -14.65 3.81
CA SER A 7 -6.89 -15.95 3.31
C SER A 7 -5.63 -15.81 2.44
N VAL A 8 -5.54 -14.75 1.65
CA VAL A 8 -4.34 -14.45 0.85
C VAL A 8 -3.16 -14.15 1.78
N ALA A 9 -3.37 -13.27 2.75
CA ALA A 9 -2.32 -12.90 3.71
C ALA A 9 -1.84 -14.12 4.50
N LEU A 10 -2.77 -14.95 4.96
CA LEU A 10 -2.46 -16.14 5.73
C LEU A 10 -1.65 -17.14 4.90
N HIS A 11 -2.03 -17.34 3.63
CA HIS A 11 -1.29 -18.20 2.72
C HIS A 11 0.18 -17.76 2.59
N HIS A 12 0.41 -16.46 2.42
CA HIS A 12 1.76 -15.91 2.27
C HIS A 12 2.59 -15.95 3.56
N THR A 13 1.97 -16.20 4.70
CA THR A 13 2.66 -16.34 5.98
C THR A 13 2.73 -17.81 6.44
N GLY A 14 2.60 -18.75 5.49
CA GLY A 14 2.71 -20.18 5.77
C GLY A 14 1.59 -20.73 6.63
N ASP A 15 0.42 -20.12 6.56
CA ASP A 15 -0.76 -20.48 7.37
C ASP A 15 -0.52 -20.34 8.89
N ASP A 16 0.45 -19.51 9.27
CA ASP A 16 0.79 -19.25 10.67
C ASP A 16 0.09 -17.96 11.13
N THR A 17 -0.91 -18.12 12.01
CA THR A 17 -1.72 -16.98 12.47
C THR A 17 -0.94 -16.00 13.35
N GLU A 18 0.05 -16.47 14.11
CA GLU A 18 0.88 -15.58 14.93
C GLU A 18 1.79 -14.71 14.06
N ILE A 19 2.40 -15.31 13.04
CA ILE A 19 3.22 -14.56 12.08
C ILE A 19 2.35 -13.54 11.34
N LEU A 20 1.18 -13.96 10.88
CA LEU A 20 0.24 -13.05 10.21
C LEU A 20 -0.07 -11.85 11.09
N GLU A 21 -0.47 -12.09 12.34
CA GLU A 21 -0.85 -11.01 13.25
C GLU A 21 0.29 -10.02 13.48
N THR A 22 1.52 -10.54 13.65
CA THR A 22 2.71 -9.71 13.79
C THR A 22 2.90 -8.81 12.57
N ILE A 23 2.79 -9.38 11.37
CA ILE A 23 2.97 -8.63 10.11
C ILE A 23 1.87 -7.58 9.95
N LEU A 24 0.62 -7.90 10.29
CA LEU A 24 -0.48 -6.94 10.22
C LEU A 24 -0.27 -5.76 11.17
N ARG A 25 0.22 -6.02 12.38
CA ARG A 25 0.55 -4.95 13.34
C ARG A 25 1.67 -4.05 12.81
N MET A 26 2.68 -4.65 12.19
CA MET A 26 3.76 -3.89 11.56
C MET A 26 3.23 -3.00 10.43
N PHE A 27 2.31 -3.52 9.61
CA PHE A 27 1.73 -2.75 8.52
C PHE A 27 0.91 -1.57 9.01
N VAL A 28 0.12 -1.74 10.07
CA VAL A 28 -0.67 -0.66 10.65
C VAL A 28 0.24 0.51 11.06
N GLN A 29 1.44 0.20 11.53
CA GLN A 29 2.41 1.22 11.94
C GLN A 29 3.21 1.78 10.76
N GLN A 30 3.73 0.90 9.91
CA GLN A 30 4.67 1.28 8.84
C GLN A 30 3.97 1.72 7.56
N GLY A 31 2.78 1.21 7.28
CA GLY A 31 2.05 1.54 6.06
C GLY A 31 1.78 3.03 5.90
N PRO A 32 1.19 3.70 6.91
CA PRO A 32 0.98 5.15 6.84
C PRO A 32 2.28 5.95 6.69
N GLU A 33 3.37 5.52 7.34
CA GLU A 33 4.67 6.18 7.19
C GLU A 33 5.17 6.08 5.75
N ARG A 34 5.04 4.90 5.15
CA ARG A 34 5.45 4.68 3.75
C ARG A 34 4.56 5.45 2.79
N MET A 35 3.27 5.57 3.09
CA MET A 35 2.37 6.42 2.30
C MET A 35 2.82 7.88 2.35
N GLY A 36 3.29 8.35 3.50
CA GLY A 36 3.88 9.68 3.65
C GLY A 36 5.08 9.90 2.73
N LEU A 37 5.90 8.87 2.51
CA LEU A 37 7.03 8.95 1.58
C LEU A 37 6.56 9.06 0.12
N VAL A 38 5.47 8.39 -0.24
CA VAL A 38 4.86 8.55 -1.57
C VAL A 38 4.41 9.99 -1.77
N GLU A 39 3.71 10.53 -0.79
CA GLU A 39 3.20 11.91 -0.84
C GLU A 39 4.35 12.94 -0.91
N ALA A 40 5.41 12.71 -0.16
CA ALA A 40 6.59 13.58 -0.19
C ALA A 40 7.29 13.53 -1.56
N ALA A 41 7.43 12.34 -2.15
CA ALA A 41 8.02 12.18 -3.47
C ALA A 41 7.24 12.98 -4.53
N LEU A 42 5.91 12.93 -4.47
CA LEU A 42 5.07 13.71 -5.37
C LEU A 42 5.27 15.21 -5.14
N ALA A 43 5.28 15.65 -3.88
CA ALA A 43 5.44 17.06 -3.52
C ALA A 43 6.78 17.62 -4.01
N HIS A 44 7.83 16.82 -3.95
CA HIS A 44 9.16 17.18 -4.44
C HIS A 44 9.36 16.92 -5.93
N ARG A 45 8.33 16.43 -6.62
CA ARG A 45 8.37 16.07 -8.04
C ARG A 45 9.52 15.12 -8.37
N ASP A 46 9.77 14.16 -7.49
CA ASP A 46 10.81 13.15 -7.63
C ASP A 46 10.20 11.86 -8.19
N ALA A 47 10.22 11.74 -9.52
CA ALA A 47 9.58 10.64 -10.23
C ALA A 47 10.17 9.27 -9.85
N LYS A 48 11.49 9.18 -9.66
CA LYS A 48 12.13 7.91 -9.31
C LYS A 48 11.76 7.47 -7.90
N SER A 49 11.73 8.38 -6.94
CA SER A 49 11.31 8.07 -5.58
C SER A 49 9.83 7.69 -5.56
N LEU A 50 8.99 8.39 -6.33
CA LEU A 50 7.57 8.06 -6.42
C LEU A 50 7.37 6.64 -6.94
N GLU A 51 8.06 6.27 -8.01
CA GLU A 51 8.00 4.92 -8.58
C GLU A 51 8.44 3.88 -7.56
N ARG A 52 9.58 4.11 -6.91
CA ARG A 52 10.16 3.17 -5.94
C ARG A 52 9.25 2.95 -4.73
N GLU A 53 8.74 4.03 -4.15
CA GLU A 53 7.89 3.94 -2.97
C GLU A 53 6.54 3.29 -3.29
N ALA A 54 5.94 3.63 -4.43
CA ALA A 54 4.71 2.99 -4.87
C ALA A 54 4.91 1.50 -5.16
N HIS A 55 6.05 1.14 -5.76
CA HIS A 55 6.40 -0.27 -6.00
C HIS A 55 6.48 -1.06 -4.69
N GLY A 56 7.11 -0.50 -3.68
CA GLY A 56 7.22 -1.16 -2.36
C GLY A 56 5.86 -1.40 -1.73
N LEU A 57 4.97 -0.40 -1.77
CA LEU A 57 3.61 -0.55 -1.24
C LEU A 57 2.79 -1.54 -2.07
N LYS A 58 2.96 -1.58 -3.38
CA LYS A 58 2.31 -2.57 -4.23
C LYS A 58 2.68 -3.98 -3.79
N GLY A 59 3.98 -4.23 -3.55
CA GLY A 59 4.46 -5.54 -3.09
C GLY A 59 3.87 -5.94 -1.75
N ALA A 60 3.89 -5.04 -0.77
CA ALA A 60 3.31 -5.30 0.54
C ALA A 60 1.80 -5.58 0.45
N ALA A 61 1.09 -4.78 -0.35
CA ALA A 61 -0.35 -4.94 -0.54
C ALA A 61 -0.68 -6.29 -1.19
N ALA A 62 0.11 -6.72 -2.18
CA ALA A 62 -0.08 -8.02 -2.84
C ALA A 62 0.07 -9.16 -1.83
N THR A 63 1.11 -9.11 -1.00
CA THR A 63 1.39 -10.14 0.00
C THR A 63 0.28 -10.23 1.05
N LEU A 64 -0.29 -9.10 1.45
CA LEU A 64 -1.28 -9.03 2.51
C LEU A 64 -2.73 -9.08 2.00
N GLY A 65 -2.94 -9.29 0.70
CA GLY A 65 -4.29 -9.40 0.16
C GLY A 65 -5.07 -8.08 0.14
N MET A 66 -4.37 -6.96 0.00
CA MET A 66 -4.97 -5.63 -0.06
C MET A 66 -5.08 -5.19 -1.52
N GLU A 67 -6.05 -5.75 -2.25
CA GLU A 67 -6.14 -5.61 -3.70
C GLU A 67 -6.38 -4.16 -4.13
N ASP A 68 -7.23 -3.43 -3.41
CA ASP A 68 -7.50 -2.02 -3.75
C ASP A 68 -6.22 -1.18 -3.63
N LEU A 69 -5.46 -1.38 -2.55
CA LEU A 69 -4.18 -0.67 -2.37
C LEU A 69 -3.15 -1.12 -3.41
N ARG A 70 -3.12 -2.41 -3.74
CA ARG A 70 -2.22 -2.92 -4.77
C ARG A 70 -2.47 -2.25 -6.11
N GLN A 71 -3.73 -2.16 -6.53
CA GLN A 71 -4.09 -1.53 -7.81
C GLN A 71 -3.77 -0.04 -7.82
N ALA A 72 -4.09 0.67 -6.75
CA ALA A 72 -3.80 2.10 -6.64
C ALA A 72 -2.29 2.34 -6.67
N SER A 73 -1.51 1.50 -5.98
CA SER A 73 -0.05 1.61 -5.95
C SER A 73 0.56 1.33 -7.32
N TYR A 74 0.05 0.33 -8.03
CA TYR A 74 0.52 0.02 -9.38
C TYR A 74 0.30 1.19 -10.33
N ALA A 75 -0.87 1.83 -10.27
CA ALA A 75 -1.17 2.98 -11.12
C ALA A 75 -0.17 4.13 -10.88
N VAL A 76 0.16 4.41 -9.61
CA VAL A 76 1.13 5.46 -9.26
C VAL A 76 2.54 5.05 -9.67
N GLU A 77 2.90 3.80 -9.48
CA GLU A 77 4.20 3.29 -9.94
C GLU A 77 4.40 3.54 -11.43
N ARG A 78 3.39 3.23 -12.25
CA ARG A 78 3.45 3.43 -13.69
C ARG A 78 3.58 4.92 -14.07
N LEU A 79 2.83 5.78 -13.40
CA LEU A 79 2.91 7.22 -13.65
C LEU A 79 4.28 7.78 -13.26
N GLY A 80 4.85 7.31 -12.15
CA GLY A 80 6.21 7.68 -11.75
C GLY A 80 7.25 7.21 -12.75
N ALA A 81 7.15 5.97 -13.23
CA ALA A 81 8.06 5.42 -14.23
C ALA A 81 8.02 6.22 -15.54
N ASP A 82 6.84 6.71 -15.91
CA ASP A 82 6.64 7.49 -17.14
C ASP A 82 6.93 8.99 -16.95
N GLY A 83 7.24 9.44 -15.75
CA GLY A 83 7.48 10.85 -15.45
C GLY A 83 6.23 11.72 -15.51
N ARG A 84 5.03 11.13 -15.42
CA ARG A 84 3.74 11.82 -15.57
C ARG A 84 3.22 12.32 -14.22
N LEU A 85 3.96 13.24 -13.62
CA LEU A 85 3.71 13.66 -12.24
C LEU A 85 2.43 14.48 -12.08
N ASP A 86 2.02 15.22 -13.10
CA ASP A 86 0.77 15.99 -13.02
C ASP A 86 -0.45 15.07 -12.92
N GLU A 87 -0.38 13.90 -13.55
CA GLU A 87 -1.43 12.91 -13.48
C GLU A 87 -1.34 12.06 -12.20
N ALA A 88 -0.14 11.98 -11.61
CA ALA A 88 0.09 11.18 -10.43
C ALA A 88 -0.63 11.72 -9.19
N ALA A 89 -0.97 13.00 -9.14
CA ALA A 89 -1.63 13.60 -7.97
C ALA A 89 -2.94 12.89 -7.62
N ALA A 90 -3.80 12.64 -8.62
CA ALA A 90 -5.05 11.91 -8.41
C ALA A 90 -4.79 10.47 -7.98
N GLY A 91 -3.77 9.83 -8.57
CA GLY A 91 -3.37 8.47 -8.21
C GLY A 91 -2.87 8.35 -6.78
N VAL A 92 -2.06 9.31 -6.34
CA VAL A 92 -1.57 9.35 -4.95
C VAL A 92 -2.73 9.56 -3.97
N ALA A 93 -3.69 10.42 -4.32
CA ALA A 93 -4.88 10.61 -3.49
C ALA A 93 -5.68 9.31 -3.37
N ALA A 94 -5.82 8.55 -4.46
CA ALA A 94 -6.48 7.24 -4.43
C ALA A 94 -5.71 6.23 -3.58
N MET A 95 -4.37 6.25 -3.62
CA MET A 95 -3.54 5.42 -2.73
C MET A 95 -3.81 5.75 -1.27
N ARG A 96 -3.91 7.04 -0.92
CA ARG A 96 -4.19 7.45 0.46
C ARG A 96 -5.53 6.91 0.94
N VAL A 97 -6.56 7.01 0.11
CA VAL A 97 -7.88 6.46 0.44
C VAL A 97 -7.79 4.95 0.66
N ALA A 98 -7.11 4.22 -0.23
CA ALA A 98 -6.94 2.78 -0.10
C ALA A 98 -6.12 2.40 1.14
N MET A 99 -5.07 3.18 1.45
CA MET A 99 -4.25 2.96 2.65
C MET A 99 -5.08 3.13 3.92
N ASP A 100 -5.85 4.21 3.99
CA ASP A 100 -6.68 4.49 5.17
C ASP A 100 -7.73 3.40 5.38
N ALA A 101 -8.35 2.92 4.29
CA ALA A 101 -9.30 1.82 4.35
C ALA A 101 -8.63 0.51 4.80
N ALA A 102 -7.42 0.23 4.30
CA ALA A 102 -6.67 -0.95 4.70
C ALA A 102 -6.32 -0.92 6.18
N VAL A 103 -5.81 0.21 6.68
CA VAL A 103 -5.45 0.36 8.09
C VAL A 103 -6.69 0.19 8.98
N ALA A 104 -7.84 0.76 8.58
CA ALA A 104 -9.09 0.60 9.32
C ALA A 104 -9.54 -0.88 9.36
N ALA A 105 -9.44 -1.58 8.22
CA ALA A 105 -9.79 -2.99 8.15
C ALA A 105 -8.88 -3.85 9.05
N LEU A 106 -7.58 -3.56 9.07
CA LEU A 106 -6.64 -4.27 9.94
C LEU A 106 -6.90 -3.99 11.42
N GLY A 107 -7.30 -2.76 11.75
CA GLY A 107 -7.69 -2.43 13.12
C GLY A 107 -8.84 -3.30 13.62
N ARG A 108 -9.83 -3.56 12.77
CA ARG A 108 -10.93 -4.49 13.10
C ARG A 108 -10.45 -5.93 13.20
N GLU A 109 -9.54 -6.34 12.34
CA GLU A 109 -8.98 -7.70 12.32
C GLU A 109 -8.16 -7.99 13.59
N LEU A 110 -7.48 -6.96 14.12
CA LEU A 110 -6.57 -7.08 15.27
C LEU A 110 -7.25 -6.80 16.62
N ALA A 111 -8.49 -6.37 16.59
CA ALA A 111 -9.24 -6.03 17.80
C ALA A 111 -9.61 -7.27 18.64
#